data_47e6e9ecd36cd8f9e7caab3c54ff3a3c
#
_entry.id   47e6e9ecd36cd8f9e7caab3c54ff3a3c
#
_cell.length_a   1.000
_cell.length_b   1.000
_cell.length_c   1.000
_cell.angle_alpha   90.00
_cell.angle_beta   90.00
_cell.angle_gamma   90.00
#
_symmetry.space_group_name_H-M   'P 1'
#
loop_
_entity.id
_entity.type
_entity.pdbx_description
1 polymer ?
#
loop_
_entity_poly.entity_id
_entity_poly.type
_entity_poly.pdbx_seq_one_letter_code
_entity_poly.pdbx_strand_id
1 'polypeptide(L)'
;GKITVWWQKFKNYISQMDDTRLFTLLSFAVMFVFYCIPKSKRSVYLLPIYPFLCFFLAEYMFWLLKNRQKVWRVFGIFMSVLTCIVLFVFIAAQSKWITPEILPAKLSEQLGYYLTALNGPWNIMGIFCVLILVIVLYQTYRSKRDLSLNNRYLYTVVALFFWLQILLDAIILPDILNAKSMRPFAEK
;
A
#
# COMPACT_ATOMS: atom_id res chain seq x y z
N GLY A 1 -40.91 -0.65 -9.13
CA GLY A 1 -40.14 0.22 -8.31
C GLY A 1 -38.69 0.25 -8.71
N LYS A 2 -37.89 1.21 -8.18
CA LYS A 2 -36.47 1.40 -8.49
C LYS A 2 -35.60 0.17 -8.16
N ILE A 3 -36.02 -0.63 -7.16
CA ILE A 3 -35.31 -1.83 -6.70
C ILE A 3 -35.38 -2.96 -7.73
N THR A 4 -36.55 -3.14 -8.37
CA THR A 4 -36.74 -4.18 -9.41
C THR A 4 -35.91 -3.89 -10.66
N VAL A 5 -35.77 -2.63 -11.05
CA VAL A 5 -34.97 -2.21 -12.20
C VAL A 5 -33.46 -2.40 -11.88
N TRP A 6 -33.03 -2.09 -10.66
CA TRP A 6 -31.68 -2.30 -10.21
C TRP A 6 -31.30 -3.80 -10.18
N TRP A 7 -32.20 -4.63 -9.66
CA TRP A 7 -32.05 -6.09 -9.60
C TRP A 7 -31.96 -6.73 -10.99
N GLN A 8 -32.78 -6.28 -11.95
CA GLN A 8 -32.72 -6.74 -13.34
C GLN A 8 -31.41 -6.35 -14.01
N LYS A 9 -30.92 -5.11 -13.80
CA LYS A 9 -29.62 -4.68 -14.30
C LYS A 9 -28.48 -5.50 -13.71
N PHE A 10 -28.52 -5.80 -12.43
CA PHE A 10 -27.54 -6.62 -11.75
C PHE A 10 -27.53 -8.06 -12.28
N LYS A 11 -28.71 -8.67 -12.44
CA LYS A 11 -28.88 -10.01 -13.02
C LYS A 11 -28.33 -10.08 -14.45
N ASN A 12 -28.66 -9.10 -15.27
CA ASN A 12 -28.14 -9.03 -16.65
C ASN A 12 -26.61 -8.84 -16.69
N TYR A 13 -26.06 -8.05 -15.78
CA TYR A 13 -24.63 -7.85 -15.67
C TYR A 13 -23.90 -9.15 -15.30
N ILE A 14 -24.41 -9.90 -14.32
CA ILE A 14 -23.85 -11.21 -13.93
C ILE A 14 -23.97 -12.22 -15.08
N SER A 15 -25.10 -12.26 -15.77
CA SER A 15 -25.34 -13.19 -16.88
C SER A 15 -24.43 -12.93 -18.10
N GLN A 16 -23.89 -11.72 -18.22
CA GLN A 16 -22.95 -11.34 -19.29
C GLN A 16 -21.47 -11.41 -18.86
N MET A 17 -21.21 -11.83 -17.62
CA MET A 17 -19.85 -12.00 -17.13
C MET A 17 -19.18 -13.22 -17.80
N ASP A 18 -17.89 -13.07 -18.09
CA ASP A 18 -17.02 -14.16 -18.44
C ASP A 18 -16.90 -15.18 -17.30
N ASP A 19 -16.78 -16.46 -17.63
CA ASP A 19 -16.77 -17.57 -16.66
C ASP A 19 -15.70 -17.36 -15.57
N THR A 20 -14.54 -16.84 -15.94
CA THR A 20 -13.45 -16.53 -15.01
C THR A 20 -13.85 -15.48 -13.99
N ARG A 21 -14.52 -14.41 -14.43
CA ARG A 21 -15.01 -13.33 -13.55
C ARG A 21 -16.13 -13.82 -12.64
N LEU A 22 -17.04 -14.62 -13.19
CA LEU A 22 -18.16 -15.19 -12.43
C LEU A 22 -17.64 -16.14 -11.35
N PHE A 23 -16.71 -17.03 -11.70
CA PHE A 23 -16.06 -17.93 -10.73
C PHE A 23 -15.34 -17.15 -9.61
N THR A 24 -14.59 -16.12 -9.98
CA THR A 24 -13.85 -15.28 -9.01
C THR A 24 -14.80 -14.55 -8.06
N LEU A 25 -15.90 -14.00 -8.60
CA LEU A 25 -16.92 -13.31 -7.80
C LEU A 25 -17.64 -14.27 -6.84
N LEU A 26 -18.02 -15.45 -7.31
CA LEU A 26 -18.69 -16.47 -6.48
C LEU A 26 -17.74 -16.98 -5.38
N SER A 27 -16.50 -17.27 -5.73
CA SER A 27 -15.47 -17.71 -4.77
C SER A 27 -15.24 -16.66 -3.69
N PHE A 28 -15.12 -15.39 -4.08
CA PHE A 28 -15.01 -14.28 -3.16
C PHE A 28 -16.25 -14.20 -2.23
N ALA A 29 -17.46 -14.23 -2.79
CA ALA A 29 -18.70 -14.10 -2.02
C ALA A 29 -18.89 -15.26 -1.04
N VAL A 30 -18.65 -16.50 -1.47
CA VAL A 30 -18.77 -17.69 -0.62
C VAL A 30 -17.76 -17.63 0.53
N MET A 31 -16.49 -17.37 0.23
CA MET A 31 -15.45 -17.25 1.26
C MET A 31 -15.75 -16.09 2.23
N PHE A 32 -16.14 -14.94 1.71
CA PHE A 32 -16.47 -13.79 2.54
C PHE A 32 -17.61 -14.08 3.51
N VAL A 33 -18.72 -14.66 3.01
CA VAL A 33 -19.87 -15.04 3.84
C VAL A 33 -19.43 -16.07 4.89
N PHE A 34 -18.67 -17.12 4.47
CA PHE A 34 -18.19 -18.17 5.39
C PHE A 34 -17.36 -17.58 6.52
N TYR A 35 -16.46 -16.64 6.25
CA TYR A 35 -15.63 -16.02 7.27
C TYR A 35 -16.32 -14.93 8.10
N CYS A 36 -17.49 -14.44 7.65
CA CYS A 36 -18.31 -13.51 8.44
C CYS A 36 -19.14 -14.20 9.54
N ILE A 37 -19.37 -15.51 9.45
CA ILE A 37 -20.20 -16.28 10.38
C ILE A 37 -19.54 -16.45 11.77
N PRO A 38 -18.23 -16.73 11.91
CA PRO A 38 -17.61 -16.95 13.22
C PRO A 38 -17.63 -15.70 14.10
N LYS A 39 -17.92 -15.87 15.39
CA LYS A 39 -17.90 -14.80 16.40
C LYS A 39 -16.49 -14.28 16.67
N SER A 40 -15.47 -15.13 16.53
CA SER A 40 -14.05 -14.79 16.73
C SER A 40 -13.45 -14.31 15.39
N LYS A 41 -13.44 -13.00 15.18
CA LYS A 41 -12.91 -12.38 13.96
C LYS A 41 -11.41 -12.09 14.11
N ARG A 42 -10.56 -12.95 13.57
CA ARG A 42 -9.14 -12.66 13.38
C ARG A 42 -8.91 -12.27 11.92
N SER A 43 -8.14 -11.20 11.68
CA SER A 43 -7.80 -10.71 10.34
C SER A 43 -7.14 -11.77 9.45
N VAL A 44 -6.46 -12.74 10.06
CA VAL A 44 -5.81 -13.86 9.39
C VAL A 44 -6.79 -14.74 8.59
N TYR A 45 -8.05 -14.82 9.00
CA TYR A 45 -9.07 -15.60 8.29
C TYR A 45 -9.48 -15.00 6.93
N LEU A 46 -9.16 -13.73 6.69
CA LEU A 46 -9.43 -13.06 5.42
C LEU A 46 -8.33 -13.28 4.36
N LEU A 47 -7.19 -13.87 4.73
CA LEU A 47 -6.07 -14.12 3.81
C LEU A 47 -6.48 -14.85 2.51
N PRO A 48 -7.32 -15.89 2.54
CA PRO A 48 -7.73 -16.58 1.30
C PRO A 48 -8.56 -15.72 0.35
N ILE A 49 -9.12 -14.61 0.81
CA ILE A 49 -9.95 -13.70 0.00
C ILE A 49 -9.08 -12.73 -0.81
N TYR A 50 -7.86 -12.41 -0.34
CA TYR A 50 -7.00 -11.43 -1.00
C TYR A 50 -6.68 -11.72 -2.47
N PRO A 51 -6.39 -12.95 -2.92
CA PRO A 51 -6.14 -13.22 -4.33
C PRO A 51 -7.30 -12.81 -5.24
N PHE A 52 -8.55 -13.05 -4.79
CA PHE A 52 -9.75 -12.68 -5.54
C PHE A 52 -9.97 -11.17 -5.57
N LEU A 53 -9.72 -10.50 -4.45
CA LEU A 53 -9.73 -9.02 -4.39
C LEU A 53 -8.66 -8.42 -5.32
N CYS A 54 -7.45 -8.97 -5.31
CA CYS A 54 -6.36 -8.52 -6.17
C CYS A 54 -6.71 -8.67 -7.66
N PHE A 55 -7.40 -9.75 -8.05
CA PHE A 55 -7.86 -9.94 -9.41
C PHE A 55 -8.81 -8.82 -9.85
N PHE A 56 -9.86 -8.53 -9.07
CA PHE A 56 -10.79 -7.46 -9.39
C PHE A 56 -10.14 -6.08 -9.35
N LEU A 57 -9.23 -5.86 -8.41
CA LEU A 57 -8.47 -4.62 -8.32
C LEU A 57 -7.61 -4.42 -9.57
N ALA A 58 -6.92 -5.46 -10.03
CA ALA A 58 -6.12 -5.40 -11.25
C ALA A 58 -6.99 -5.09 -12.48
N GLU A 59 -8.13 -5.78 -12.65
CA GLU A 59 -9.07 -5.47 -13.73
C GLU A 59 -9.58 -4.03 -13.68
N TYR A 60 -9.92 -3.54 -12.48
CA TYR A 60 -10.36 -2.18 -12.30
C TYR A 60 -9.26 -1.17 -12.63
N MET A 61 -8.02 -1.45 -12.26
CA MET A 61 -6.86 -0.62 -12.61
C MET A 61 -6.64 -0.56 -14.12
N PHE A 62 -6.73 -1.68 -14.83
CA PHE A 62 -6.65 -1.70 -16.30
C PHE A 62 -7.81 -0.96 -16.95
N TRP A 63 -9.02 -1.10 -16.43
CA TRP A 63 -10.19 -0.35 -16.90
C TRP A 63 -10.02 1.17 -16.69
N LEU A 64 -9.53 1.60 -15.52
CA LEU A 64 -9.23 3.01 -15.23
C LEU A 64 -8.18 3.55 -16.19
N LEU A 65 -7.12 2.79 -16.44
CA LEU A 65 -6.06 3.18 -17.36
C LEU A 65 -6.60 3.43 -18.78
N LYS A 66 -7.52 2.57 -19.23
CA LYS A 66 -8.13 2.65 -20.56
C LYS A 66 -9.17 3.79 -20.66
N ASN A 67 -10.02 3.94 -19.66
CA ASN A 67 -11.20 4.81 -19.76
C ASN A 67 -11.06 6.14 -18.98
N ARG A 68 -10.22 6.20 -17.97
CA ARG A 68 -10.10 7.33 -17.02
C ARG A 68 -8.64 7.67 -16.71
N GLN A 69 -7.85 7.92 -17.74
CA GLN A 69 -6.40 8.24 -17.61
C GLN A 69 -6.11 9.40 -16.63
N LYS A 70 -7.00 10.38 -16.52
CA LYS A 70 -6.84 11.50 -15.58
C LYS A 70 -6.82 11.02 -14.12
N VAL A 71 -7.72 10.09 -13.75
CA VAL A 71 -7.80 9.53 -12.39
C VAL A 71 -6.51 8.77 -12.07
N TRP A 72 -6.04 7.96 -13.01
CA TRP A 72 -4.81 7.21 -12.87
C TRP A 72 -3.58 8.11 -12.70
N ARG A 73 -3.53 9.22 -13.44
CA ARG A 73 -2.47 10.23 -13.32
C ARG A 73 -2.48 10.90 -11.94
N VAL A 74 -3.65 11.28 -11.44
CA VAL A 74 -3.80 11.89 -10.11
C VAL A 74 -3.35 10.90 -9.03
N PHE A 75 -3.74 9.62 -9.14
CA PHE A 75 -3.29 8.57 -8.23
C PHE A 75 -1.78 8.41 -8.23
N GLY A 76 -1.14 8.38 -9.40
CA GLY A 76 0.31 8.28 -9.50
C GLY A 76 1.04 9.51 -8.93
N ILE A 77 0.49 10.71 -9.08
CA ILE A 77 1.02 11.93 -8.45
C ILE A 77 0.90 11.81 -6.93
N PHE A 78 -0.27 11.41 -6.43
CA PHE A 78 -0.50 11.22 -4.99
C PHE A 78 0.49 10.21 -4.39
N MET A 79 0.68 9.07 -5.05
CA MET A 79 1.65 8.06 -4.62
C MET A 79 3.09 8.59 -4.65
N SER A 80 3.45 9.37 -5.66
CA SER A 80 4.79 9.98 -5.75
C SER A 80 5.03 10.99 -4.63
N VAL A 81 4.07 11.84 -4.33
CA VAL A 81 4.15 12.81 -3.23
C VAL A 81 4.25 12.09 -1.88
N LEU A 82 3.40 11.08 -1.66
CA LEU A 82 3.44 10.26 -0.45
C LEU A 82 4.81 9.61 -0.26
N THR A 83 5.36 9.04 -1.33
CA THR A 83 6.70 8.43 -1.29
C THR A 83 7.79 9.45 -0.99
N CYS A 84 7.73 10.65 -1.57
CA CYS A 84 8.68 11.72 -1.25
C CYS A 84 8.61 12.13 0.22
N ILE A 85 7.41 12.23 0.80
CA ILE A 85 7.22 12.57 2.21
C ILE A 85 7.82 11.47 3.10
N VAL A 86 7.50 10.20 2.82
CA VAL A 86 8.03 9.05 3.59
C VAL A 86 9.54 8.98 3.50
N LEU A 87 10.12 9.14 2.30
CA LEU A 87 11.57 9.17 2.13
C LEU A 87 12.22 10.33 2.87
N PHE A 88 11.63 11.53 2.79
CA PHE A 88 12.14 12.70 3.51
C PHE A 88 12.15 12.46 5.02
N VAL A 89 11.04 11.99 5.59
CA VAL A 89 10.93 11.68 7.02
C VAL A 89 11.93 10.58 7.43
N PHE A 90 12.04 9.53 6.63
CA PHE A 90 12.98 8.44 6.88
C PHE A 90 14.44 8.91 6.86
N ILE A 91 14.85 9.66 5.84
CA ILE A 91 16.21 10.20 5.73
C ILE A 91 16.50 11.20 6.85
N ALA A 92 15.55 12.07 7.19
CA ALA A 92 15.69 13.06 8.26
C ALA A 92 15.81 12.39 9.65
N ALA A 93 15.06 11.30 9.88
CA ALA A 93 15.19 10.50 11.11
C ALA A 93 16.56 9.81 11.18
N GLN A 94 16.97 9.14 10.10
CA GLN A 94 18.28 8.45 10.03
C GLN A 94 19.46 9.42 10.15
N SER A 95 19.34 10.63 9.61
CA SER A 95 20.38 11.67 9.68
C SER A 95 20.40 12.42 11.01
N LYS A 96 19.55 12.04 11.98
CA LYS A 96 19.40 12.69 13.30
C LYS A 96 19.01 14.18 13.22
N TRP A 97 18.45 14.60 12.09
CA TRP A 97 17.94 15.97 11.96
C TRP A 97 16.66 16.19 12.77
N ILE A 98 15.86 15.12 12.94
CA ILE A 98 14.67 15.14 13.77
C ILE A 98 15.02 14.44 15.09
N THR A 99 15.38 15.24 16.11
CA THR A 99 15.56 14.74 17.47
C THR A 99 14.26 14.95 18.27
N PRO A 100 13.97 14.11 19.26
CA PRO A 100 12.79 14.28 20.12
C PRO A 100 12.69 15.66 20.77
N GLU A 101 13.84 16.35 20.95
CA GLU A 101 13.95 17.66 21.58
C GLU A 101 13.35 18.80 20.72
N ILE A 102 13.29 18.62 19.41
CA ILE A 102 12.76 19.63 18.47
C ILE A 102 11.23 19.55 18.39
N LEU A 103 10.63 18.43 18.83
CA LEU A 103 9.19 18.25 18.80
C LEU A 103 8.48 18.92 19.99
N PRO A 104 7.25 19.45 19.80
CA PRO A 104 6.40 19.89 20.90
C PRO A 104 6.22 18.79 21.93
N ALA A 105 6.20 19.13 23.21
CA ALA A 105 6.19 18.19 24.34
C ALA A 105 5.16 17.04 24.23
N LYS A 106 3.95 17.33 23.74
CA LYS A 106 2.91 16.32 23.47
C LYS A 106 3.27 15.31 22.39
N LEU A 107 4.00 15.75 21.34
CA LEU A 107 4.42 14.90 20.23
C LEU A 107 5.70 14.13 20.57
N SER A 108 6.60 14.73 21.34
CA SER A 108 7.84 14.09 21.78
C SER A 108 7.58 12.90 22.70
N GLU A 109 6.56 12.97 23.56
CA GLU A 109 6.16 11.86 24.43
C GLU A 109 5.61 10.66 23.63
N GLN A 110 4.84 10.91 22.57
CA GLN A 110 4.24 9.85 21.75
C GLN A 110 5.16 9.33 20.64
N LEU A 111 5.91 10.20 19.99
CA LEU A 111 6.74 9.87 18.82
C LEU A 111 8.22 9.75 19.14
N GLY A 112 8.70 10.29 20.28
CA GLY A 112 10.10 10.27 20.63
C GLY A 112 10.70 8.87 20.70
N TYR A 113 9.91 7.92 21.18
CA TYR A 113 10.29 6.52 21.23
C TYR A 113 10.48 5.89 19.84
N TYR A 114 9.59 6.22 18.90
CA TYR A 114 9.70 5.74 17.52
C TYR A 114 10.85 6.42 16.76
N LEU A 115 11.09 7.70 17.03
CA LEU A 115 12.21 8.43 16.45
C LEU A 115 13.56 7.90 16.93
N THR A 116 13.68 7.58 18.22
CA THR A 116 14.92 6.96 18.74
C THR A 116 15.17 5.58 18.16
N ALA A 117 14.12 4.79 17.89
CA ALA A 117 14.24 3.51 17.23
C ALA A 117 14.71 3.65 15.76
N LEU A 118 14.20 4.66 15.05
CA LEU A 118 14.59 4.95 13.67
C LEU A 118 15.96 5.64 13.58
N ASN A 119 16.49 6.25 14.63
CA ASN A 119 17.82 6.89 14.67
C ASN A 119 18.98 5.89 14.76
N GLY A 120 18.74 4.62 14.50
CA GLY A 120 19.75 3.57 14.45
C GLY A 120 20.83 3.78 13.36
N PRO A 121 21.87 2.96 13.32
CA PRO A 121 22.86 3.02 12.26
C PRO A 121 22.24 2.69 10.90
N TRP A 122 22.69 3.38 9.85
CA TRP A 122 22.25 3.11 8.50
C TRP A 122 22.45 1.64 8.14
N ASN A 123 21.36 0.94 7.88
CA ASN A 123 21.43 -0.43 7.39
C ASN A 123 21.63 -0.42 5.87
N ILE A 124 22.54 -1.27 5.36
CA ILE A 124 22.82 -1.41 3.92
C ILE A 124 21.53 -1.67 3.14
N MET A 125 20.62 -2.46 3.71
CA MET A 125 19.30 -2.74 3.12
C MET A 125 18.45 -1.47 2.98
N GLY A 126 18.50 -0.57 3.98
CA GLY A 126 17.79 0.71 3.95
C GLY A 126 18.30 1.64 2.86
N ILE A 127 19.64 1.75 2.73
CA ILE A 127 20.28 2.54 1.67
C ILE A 127 19.86 2.01 0.29
N PHE A 128 19.93 0.69 0.10
CA PHE A 128 19.54 0.06 -1.16
C PHE A 128 18.08 0.31 -1.51
N CYS A 129 17.16 0.20 -0.55
CA CYS A 129 15.73 0.46 -0.72
C CYS A 129 15.47 1.93 -1.10
N VAL A 130 16.14 2.88 -0.43
CA VAL A 130 16.05 4.32 -0.76
C VAL A 130 16.52 4.59 -2.18
N LEU A 131 17.66 4.03 -2.59
CA LEU A 131 18.17 4.19 -3.95
C LEU A 131 17.19 3.68 -5.00
N ILE A 132 16.61 2.49 -4.80
CA ILE A 132 15.61 1.95 -5.71
C ILE A 132 14.36 2.84 -5.77
N LEU A 133 13.87 3.31 -4.62
CA LEU A 133 12.72 4.21 -4.59
C LEU A 133 12.98 5.51 -5.35
N VAL A 134 14.16 6.09 -5.23
CA VAL A 134 14.55 7.29 -5.99
C VAL A 134 14.57 6.99 -7.50
N ILE A 135 15.12 5.85 -7.91
CA ILE A 135 15.13 5.43 -9.32
C ILE A 135 13.71 5.24 -9.86
N VAL A 136 12.84 4.57 -9.09
CA VAL A 136 11.45 4.34 -9.48
C VAL A 136 10.66 5.65 -9.54
N LEU A 137 10.88 6.59 -8.60
CA LEU A 137 10.30 7.93 -8.63
C LEU A 137 10.72 8.68 -9.90
N TYR A 138 12.01 8.66 -10.24
CA TYR A 138 12.51 9.28 -11.46
C TYR A 138 11.89 8.66 -12.72
N GLN A 139 11.77 7.33 -12.78
CA GLN A 139 11.11 6.65 -13.90
C GLN A 139 9.62 6.99 -13.99
N THR A 140 8.92 7.11 -12.86
CA THR A 140 7.51 7.51 -12.81
C THR A 140 7.33 8.93 -13.34
N TYR A 141 8.20 9.85 -12.92
CA TYR A 141 8.20 11.22 -13.42
C TYR A 141 8.46 11.30 -14.93
N ARG A 142 9.44 10.55 -15.43
CA ARG A 142 9.76 10.48 -16.88
C ARG A 142 8.62 9.86 -17.68
N SER A 143 8.04 8.76 -17.21
CA SER A 143 6.95 8.04 -17.88
C SER A 143 5.65 8.84 -17.94
N LYS A 144 5.43 9.79 -17.00
CA LYS A 144 4.28 10.70 -17.02
C LYS A 144 4.28 11.61 -18.27
N ARG A 145 5.46 11.90 -18.83
CA ARG A 145 5.63 12.77 -19.99
C ARG A 145 5.23 12.08 -21.31
N ASP A 146 5.45 10.75 -21.38
CA ASP A 146 5.16 9.92 -22.56
C ASP A 146 3.89 9.09 -22.37
N LEU A 147 2.74 9.74 -22.43
CA LEU A 147 1.42 9.11 -22.25
C LEU A 147 1.02 8.10 -23.34
N SER A 148 1.75 8.03 -24.44
CA SER A 148 1.54 7.03 -25.51
C SER A 148 1.85 5.60 -25.06
N LEU A 149 2.60 5.40 -23.97
CA LEU A 149 3.00 4.13 -23.39
C LEU A 149 2.27 3.89 -22.05
N ASN A 150 0.94 3.84 -22.10
CA ASN A 150 0.05 3.68 -20.93
C ASN A 150 0.49 2.59 -19.95
N ASN A 151 0.98 1.44 -20.45
CA ASN A 151 1.36 0.32 -19.60
C ASN A 151 2.63 0.61 -18.80
N ARG A 152 3.58 1.38 -19.35
CA ARG A 152 4.84 1.69 -18.66
C ARG A 152 4.60 2.55 -17.42
N TYR A 153 3.72 3.54 -17.52
CA TYR A 153 3.34 4.35 -16.36
C TYR A 153 2.64 3.53 -15.27
N LEU A 154 1.75 2.60 -15.66
CA LEU A 154 1.12 1.67 -14.72
C LEU A 154 2.18 0.88 -13.93
N TYR A 155 3.11 0.23 -14.65
CA TYR A 155 4.14 -0.59 -14.00
C TYR A 155 5.03 0.21 -13.07
N THR A 156 5.38 1.46 -13.42
CA THR A 156 6.20 2.31 -12.53
C THR A 156 5.44 2.72 -11.28
N VAL A 157 4.14 3.02 -11.36
CA VAL A 157 3.31 3.34 -10.17
C VAL A 157 3.13 2.13 -9.27
N VAL A 158 2.90 0.93 -9.86
CA VAL A 158 2.81 -0.32 -9.09
C VAL A 158 4.16 -0.65 -8.43
N ALA A 159 5.27 -0.49 -9.15
CA ALA A 159 6.61 -0.69 -8.59
C ALA A 159 6.90 0.29 -7.45
N LEU A 160 6.48 1.55 -7.57
CA LEU A 160 6.60 2.55 -6.51
C LEU A 160 5.85 2.12 -5.24
N PHE A 161 4.60 1.67 -5.39
CA PHE A 161 3.81 1.16 -4.28
C PHE A 161 4.47 -0.05 -3.61
N PHE A 162 4.95 -1.01 -4.41
CA PHE A 162 5.60 -2.22 -3.92
C PHE A 162 6.88 -1.92 -3.13
N TRP A 163 7.76 -1.06 -3.66
CA TRP A 163 8.99 -0.68 -2.98
C TRP A 163 8.76 0.20 -1.75
N LEU A 164 7.72 1.04 -1.77
CA LEU A 164 7.30 1.79 -0.59
C LEU A 164 6.83 0.83 0.51
N GLN A 165 6.07 -0.21 0.16
CA GLN A 165 5.63 -1.22 1.10
C GLN A 165 6.81 -2.01 1.69
N ILE A 166 7.80 -2.36 0.87
CA ILE A 166 9.02 -3.00 1.36
C ILE A 166 9.77 -2.11 2.35
N LEU A 167 9.89 -0.81 2.09
CA LEU A 167 10.51 0.13 3.02
C LEU A 167 9.77 0.15 4.36
N LEU A 168 8.45 0.20 4.33
CA LEU A 168 7.63 0.23 5.54
C LEU A 168 7.71 -1.08 6.32
N ASP A 169 7.53 -2.23 5.66
CA ASP A 169 7.37 -3.53 6.31
C ASP A 169 8.69 -4.19 6.67
N ALA A 170 9.72 -4.05 5.83
CA ALA A 170 10.99 -4.74 6.04
C ALA A 170 12.03 -3.91 6.82
N ILE A 171 11.88 -2.58 6.85
CA ILE A 171 12.86 -1.69 7.47
C ILE A 171 12.24 -0.93 8.65
N ILE A 172 11.17 -0.17 8.41
CA ILE A 172 10.58 0.72 9.43
C ILE A 172 9.84 -0.09 10.50
N LEU A 173 9.01 -1.05 10.11
CA LEU A 173 8.17 -1.82 11.03
C LEU A 173 8.97 -2.68 12.01
N PRO A 174 10.04 -3.41 11.63
CA PRO A 174 10.86 -4.18 12.55
C PRO A 174 11.52 -3.31 13.63
N ASP A 175 12.04 -2.12 13.26
CA ASP A 175 12.66 -1.20 14.20
C ASP A 175 11.64 -0.70 15.24
N ILE A 176 10.43 -0.37 14.79
CA ILE A 176 9.32 0.05 15.66
C ILE A 176 8.89 -1.10 16.58
N LEU A 177 8.75 -2.33 16.04
CA LEU A 177 8.32 -3.49 16.82
C LEU A 177 9.39 -3.92 17.83
N ASN A 178 10.66 -3.89 17.47
CA ASN A 178 11.76 -4.18 18.38
C ASN A 178 11.82 -3.17 19.52
N ALA A 179 11.59 -1.90 19.21
CA ALA A 179 11.50 -0.86 20.22
C ALA A 179 10.33 -1.08 21.19
N LYS A 180 9.17 -1.57 20.71
CA LYS A 180 8.00 -1.90 21.56
C LYS A 180 8.13 -3.23 22.28
N SER A 181 9.06 -4.10 21.89
CA SER A 181 9.19 -5.41 22.50
C SER A 181 9.78 -5.28 23.91
N MET A 182 9.34 -6.12 24.84
CA MET A 182 9.92 -6.20 26.19
C MET A 182 11.33 -6.81 26.26
N ARG A 183 11.94 -7.10 25.08
CA ARG A 183 13.30 -7.67 24.98
C ARG A 183 14.37 -6.86 25.75
N PRO A 184 14.39 -5.50 25.65
CA PRO A 184 15.39 -4.74 26.42
C PRO A 184 15.28 -4.88 27.93
N PHE A 185 14.15 -5.36 28.45
CA PHE A 185 13.94 -5.62 29.87
C PHE A 185 14.28 -7.05 30.26
N ALA A 186 14.30 -7.98 29.33
CA ALA A 186 14.64 -9.40 29.59
C ALA A 186 16.15 -9.68 29.51
N GLU A 187 16.93 -8.78 28.87
CA GLU A 187 18.40 -8.91 28.73
C GLU A 187 19.18 -8.12 29.81
N LYS A 188 18.49 -7.49 30.76
CA LYS A 188 19.06 -6.91 31.98
C LYS A 188 18.84 -7.81 33.19
#